data_3b285ddadc23d4cf51a0da3d7cb46396
#
_entry.id   3b285ddadc23d4cf51a0da3d7cb46396
#
_cell.length_a   1.000
_cell.length_b   1.000
_cell.length_c   1.000
_cell.angle_alpha   90.00
_cell.angle_beta   90.00
_cell.angle_gamma   90.00
#
_symmetry.space_group_name_H-M   'P 1'
#
loop_
_entity.id
_entity.type
_entity.pdbx_description
1 polymer ?
#
loop_
_entity_poly.entity_id
_entity_poly.type
_entity_poly.pdbx_seq_one_letter_code
_entity_poly.pdbx_strand_id
1 'polypeptide(L)'
;MPKALNSRNSTPSFSYLIEKKRDGGEFTDEEIRFLVDSILDEEMPEYQQAAWVMAIYFQGMSAQETAFFTEEMMLSGEVIEMSDVSRPKIEKYSTGGVGDKTTLVLGPLAAAAGVAMPLMNGDDEEFLTSNCEKLAAIPKINTKIDLEDFAVQVRKVGCSFADRN
;
A
#
# COMPACT_ATOMS: atom_id res chain seq x y z
N MET A 1 -9.41 -43.40 16.79
CA MET A 1 -10.33 -42.34 16.37
C MET A 1 -9.92 -41.06 17.08
N PRO A 2 -9.37 -40.06 16.41
CA PRO A 2 -9.11 -38.76 17.01
C PRO A 2 -10.43 -38.00 17.14
N LYS A 3 -10.68 -37.42 18.30
CA LYS A 3 -11.83 -36.58 18.60
C LYS A 3 -11.82 -35.38 17.69
N ALA A 4 -12.94 -35.15 17.00
CA ALA A 4 -13.22 -33.87 16.33
C ALA A 4 -13.13 -32.74 17.38
N LEU A 5 -12.18 -31.82 17.19
CA LEU A 5 -12.15 -30.57 17.95
C LEU A 5 -13.34 -29.71 17.46
N ASN A 6 -14.19 -29.38 18.42
CA ASN A 6 -15.30 -28.46 18.27
C ASN A 6 -14.80 -27.14 17.65
N SER A 7 -15.43 -26.75 16.54
CA SER A 7 -15.34 -25.41 15.95
C SER A 7 -15.98 -24.37 16.90
N ARG A 8 -15.20 -23.87 17.85
CA ARG A 8 -15.47 -22.57 18.46
C ARG A 8 -14.74 -21.55 17.60
N ASN A 9 -15.42 -20.48 17.23
CA ASN A 9 -14.85 -19.27 16.64
C ASN A 9 -13.76 -18.69 17.54
N SER A 10 -12.57 -19.27 17.50
CA SER A 10 -11.40 -18.72 18.15
C SER A 10 -10.63 -17.96 17.07
N THR A 11 -10.44 -16.67 17.26
CA THR A 11 -9.50 -15.85 16.49
C THR A 11 -8.22 -16.65 16.26
N PRO A 12 -7.74 -16.80 15.04
CA PRO A 12 -6.53 -17.56 14.76
C PRO A 12 -5.33 -16.87 15.43
N SER A 13 -4.39 -17.68 15.96
CA SER A 13 -3.16 -17.09 16.48
C SER A 13 -2.19 -16.77 15.34
N PHE A 14 -1.38 -15.74 15.49
CA PHE A 14 -0.35 -15.40 14.52
C PHE A 14 0.60 -16.56 14.23
N SER A 15 1.00 -17.29 15.26
CA SER A 15 1.86 -18.49 15.10
C SER A 15 1.22 -19.52 14.19
N TYR A 16 -0.08 -19.78 14.36
CA TYR A 16 -0.82 -20.70 13.50
C TYR A 16 -0.82 -20.24 12.03
N LEU A 17 -1.06 -18.95 11.78
CA LEU A 17 -1.09 -18.40 10.42
C LEU A 17 0.29 -18.43 9.77
N ILE A 18 1.35 -18.14 10.54
CA ILE A 18 2.73 -18.25 10.05
C ILE A 18 3.06 -19.72 9.69
N GLU A 19 2.72 -20.67 10.56
CA GLU A 19 2.92 -22.11 10.31
C GLU A 19 2.12 -22.58 9.09
N LYS A 20 0.85 -22.18 8.98
CA LYS A 20 -0.01 -22.50 7.84
C LYS A 20 0.63 -22.06 6.52
N LYS A 21 1.11 -20.83 6.44
CA LYS A 21 1.76 -20.32 5.22
C LYS A 21 3.11 -20.98 4.99
N ARG A 22 3.94 -21.14 6.01
CA ARG A 22 5.23 -21.84 5.93
C ARG A 22 5.09 -23.24 5.31
N ASP A 23 4.02 -23.94 5.67
CA ASP A 23 3.77 -25.32 5.24
C ASP A 23 3.00 -25.37 3.89
N GLY A 24 2.83 -24.23 3.20
CA GLY A 24 2.23 -24.13 1.87
C GLY A 24 0.69 -24.03 1.88
N GLY A 25 0.07 -23.78 3.04
CA GLY A 25 -1.36 -23.54 3.12
C GLY A 25 -1.76 -22.16 2.57
N GLU A 26 -3.00 -22.05 2.08
CA GLU A 26 -3.59 -20.79 1.65
C GLU A 26 -4.41 -20.16 2.77
N PHE A 27 -4.37 -18.83 2.90
CA PHE A 27 -5.21 -18.10 3.84
C PHE A 27 -6.65 -18.02 3.35
N THR A 28 -7.60 -18.02 4.29
CA THR A 28 -8.97 -17.63 4.00
C THR A 28 -9.12 -16.12 4.03
N ASP A 29 -10.24 -15.62 3.50
CA ASP A 29 -10.54 -14.19 3.48
C ASP A 29 -10.59 -13.62 4.92
N GLU A 30 -11.15 -14.37 5.88
CA GLU A 30 -11.20 -13.96 7.28
C GLU A 30 -9.80 -13.93 7.93
N GLU A 31 -8.92 -14.86 7.55
CA GLU A 31 -7.54 -14.87 8.06
C GLU A 31 -6.73 -13.71 7.52
N ILE A 32 -6.93 -13.33 6.25
CA ILE A 32 -6.28 -12.17 5.63
C ILE A 32 -6.76 -10.89 6.32
N ARG A 33 -8.07 -10.72 6.50
CA ARG A 33 -8.62 -9.55 7.20
C ARG A 33 -8.05 -9.43 8.61
N PHE A 34 -8.04 -10.52 9.35
CA PHE A 34 -7.46 -10.55 10.69
C PHE A 34 -5.98 -10.12 10.70
N LEU A 35 -5.19 -10.58 9.72
CA LEU A 35 -3.77 -10.20 9.60
C LEU A 35 -3.62 -8.70 9.30
N VAL A 36 -4.40 -8.16 8.36
CA VAL A 36 -4.35 -6.73 8.01
C VAL A 36 -4.74 -5.87 9.21
N ASP A 37 -5.87 -6.18 9.85
CA ASP A 37 -6.34 -5.44 11.03
C ASP A 37 -5.29 -5.47 12.16
N SER A 38 -4.74 -6.66 12.45
CA SER A 38 -3.74 -6.82 13.52
C SER A 38 -2.41 -6.11 13.25
N ILE A 39 -2.04 -5.91 11.99
CA ILE A 39 -0.84 -5.11 11.65
C ILE A 39 -1.14 -3.63 11.87
N LEU A 40 -2.29 -3.15 11.45
CA LEU A 40 -2.69 -1.75 11.60
C LEU A 40 -2.90 -1.35 13.07
N ASP A 41 -3.47 -2.25 13.86
CA ASP A 41 -3.68 -2.04 15.29
C ASP A 41 -2.42 -2.29 16.15
N GLU A 42 -1.28 -2.57 15.51
CA GLU A 42 0.01 -2.89 16.15
C GLU A 42 -0.06 -4.10 17.11
N GLU A 43 -1.06 -4.98 16.93
CA GLU A 43 -1.22 -6.18 17.75
C GLU A 43 -0.24 -7.29 17.39
N MET A 44 0.23 -7.33 16.12
CA MET A 44 1.19 -8.32 15.65
C MET A 44 2.62 -7.83 15.91
N PRO A 45 3.41 -8.49 16.77
CA PRO A 45 4.79 -8.11 17.05
C PRO A 45 5.67 -8.16 15.78
N GLU A 46 6.63 -7.25 15.64
CA GLU A 46 7.50 -7.12 14.47
C GLU A 46 8.20 -8.43 14.08
N TYR A 47 8.67 -9.21 15.05
CA TYR A 47 9.31 -10.49 14.75
C TYR A 47 8.35 -11.52 14.15
N GLN A 48 7.04 -11.45 14.46
CA GLN A 48 6.03 -12.29 13.83
C GLN A 48 5.65 -11.75 12.44
N GLN A 49 5.60 -10.43 12.26
CA GLN A 49 5.42 -9.82 10.95
C GLN A 49 6.55 -10.24 10.02
N ALA A 50 7.81 -10.15 10.47
CA ALA A 50 8.96 -10.60 9.69
C ALA A 50 8.87 -12.09 9.32
N ALA A 51 8.51 -12.94 10.26
CA ALA A 51 8.34 -14.38 10.03
C ALA A 51 7.21 -14.67 9.02
N TRP A 52 6.09 -13.96 9.12
CA TRP A 52 4.95 -14.06 8.22
C TRP A 52 5.32 -13.62 6.79
N VAL A 53 5.97 -12.46 6.64
CA VAL A 53 6.44 -11.96 5.34
C VAL A 53 7.43 -12.94 4.71
N MET A 54 8.35 -13.51 5.49
CA MET A 54 9.29 -14.52 4.99
C MET A 54 8.58 -15.81 4.56
N ALA A 55 7.54 -16.24 5.29
CA ALA A 55 6.74 -17.40 4.87
C ALA A 55 6.05 -17.15 3.52
N ILE A 56 5.49 -15.95 3.30
CA ILE A 56 4.93 -15.52 2.02
C ILE A 56 6.02 -15.48 0.94
N TYR A 57 7.19 -14.94 1.24
CA TYR A 57 8.29 -14.85 0.29
C TYR A 57 8.69 -16.22 -0.28
N PHE A 58 8.74 -17.24 0.57
CA PHE A 58 9.13 -18.60 0.15
C PHE A 58 8.00 -19.39 -0.50
N GLN A 59 6.77 -19.23 -0.07
CA GLN A 59 5.63 -20.03 -0.54
C GLN A 59 4.80 -19.31 -1.62
N GLY A 60 4.90 -18.00 -1.71
CA GLY A 60 4.04 -17.19 -2.54
C GLY A 60 2.62 -17.04 -2.00
N MET A 61 1.80 -16.38 -2.75
CA MET A 61 0.36 -16.23 -2.52
C MET A 61 -0.40 -16.65 -3.79
N SER A 62 -1.56 -17.29 -3.62
CA SER A 62 -2.45 -17.54 -4.75
C SER A 62 -3.00 -16.23 -5.31
N ALA A 63 -3.55 -16.27 -6.53
CA ALA A 63 -4.18 -15.09 -7.12
C ALA A 63 -5.35 -14.56 -6.29
N GLN A 64 -6.09 -15.47 -5.63
CA GLN A 64 -7.20 -15.10 -4.76
C GLN A 64 -6.71 -14.44 -3.48
N GLU A 65 -5.72 -15.02 -2.80
CA GLU A 65 -5.08 -14.40 -1.62
C GLU A 65 -4.54 -13.02 -1.95
N THR A 66 -3.83 -12.88 -3.07
CA THR A 66 -3.25 -11.60 -3.49
C THR A 66 -4.32 -10.55 -3.76
N ALA A 67 -5.41 -10.91 -4.44
CA ALA A 67 -6.50 -10.01 -4.74
C ALA A 67 -7.20 -9.53 -3.46
N PHE A 68 -7.53 -10.46 -2.57
CA PHE A 68 -8.22 -10.14 -1.34
C PHE A 68 -7.32 -9.34 -0.37
N PHE A 69 -6.05 -9.72 -0.24
CA PHE A 69 -5.08 -8.97 0.57
C PHE A 69 -4.92 -7.53 0.05
N THR A 70 -4.87 -7.35 -1.28
CA THR A 70 -4.79 -6.02 -1.90
C THR A 70 -6.05 -5.20 -1.60
N GLU A 71 -7.24 -5.82 -1.66
CA GLU A 71 -8.50 -5.16 -1.35
C GLU A 71 -8.57 -4.72 0.12
N GLU A 72 -8.23 -5.61 1.07
CA GLU A 72 -8.23 -5.27 2.50
C GLU A 72 -7.21 -4.17 2.82
N MET A 73 -6.01 -4.22 2.23
CA MET A 73 -5.01 -3.16 2.38
C MET A 73 -5.49 -1.83 1.79
N MET A 74 -6.18 -1.85 0.66
CA MET A 74 -6.75 -0.64 0.05
C MET A 74 -7.85 -0.03 0.94
N LEU A 75 -8.72 -0.87 1.51
CA LEU A 75 -9.85 -0.43 2.32
C LEU A 75 -9.45 -0.06 3.77
N SER A 76 -8.28 -0.47 4.20
CA SER A 76 -7.77 -0.18 5.55
C SER A 76 -7.33 1.29 5.73
N GLY A 77 -7.10 2.00 4.64
CA GLY A 77 -6.70 3.41 4.63
C GLY A 77 -7.79 4.34 4.13
N GLU A 78 -7.46 5.62 4.06
CA GLU A 78 -8.35 6.62 3.51
C GLU A 78 -8.33 6.57 1.97
N VAL A 79 -9.50 6.39 1.36
CA VAL A 79 -9.64 6.29 -0.10
C VAL A 79 -10.05 7.66 -0.66
N ILE A 80 -9.24 8.19 -1.58
CA ILE A 80 -9.52 9.47 -2.21
C ILE A 80 -10.46 9.25 -3.40
N GLU A 81 -11.67 9.82 -3.31
CA GLU A 81 -12.64 9.75 -4.40
C GLU A 81 -12.27 10.72 -5.53
N MET A 82 -12.03 10.16 -6.71
CA MET A 82 -11.67 10.90 -7.93
C MET A 82 -12.49 10.47 -9.15
N SER A 83 -13.70 9.94 -8.97
CA SER A 83 -14.58 9.52 -10.07
C SER A 83 -15.01 10.68 -10.96
N ASP A 84 -15.05 11.89 -10.42
CA ASP A 84 -15.33 13.13 -11.15
C ASP A 84 -14.18 13.61 -12.08
N VAL A 85 -12.98 13.04 -11.95
CA VAL A 85 -11.85 13.29 -12.85
C VAL A 85 -12.04 12.50 -14.14
N SER A 86 -12.43 13.16 -15.22
CA SER A 86 -12.72 12.51 -16.51
C SER A 86 -11.47 12.04 -17.26
N ARG A 87 -10.28 12.51 -16.89
CA ARG A 87 -9.01 12.09 -17.49
C ARG A 87 -8.66 10.67 -17.07
N PRO A 88 -7.97 9.87 -17.91
CA PRO A 88 -7.37 8.62 -17.46
C PRO A 88 -6.48 8.87 -16.25
N LYS A 89 -6.67 8.10 -15.18
CA LYS A 89 -5.89 8.19 -13.96
C LYS A 89 -4.80 7.13 -13.98
N ILE A 90 -3.56 7.54 -13.83
CA ILE A 90 -2.39 6.66 -13.84
C ILE A 90 -1.50 7.03 -12.66
N GLU A 91 -1.15 6.07 -11.86
CA GLU A 91 -0.10 6.19 -10.86
C GLU A 91 1.15 5.44 -11.34
N LYS A 92 2.32 5.99 -11.05
CA LYS A 92 3.60 5.36 -11.32
C LYS A 92 4.25 5.02 -9.99
N TYR A 93 4.43 3.73 -9.76
CA TYR A 93 5.13 3.23 -8.60
C TYR A 93 6.60 2.94 -8.91
N SER A 94 7.50 3.24 -7.97
CA SER A 94 8.90 2.84 -8.04
C SER A 94 9.09 1.57 -7.23
N THR A 95 9.81 0.60 -7.81
CA THR A 95 10.15 -0.65 -7.11
C THR A 95 11.39 -0.51 -6.21
N GLY A 96 11.83 0.73 -5.94
CA GLY A 96 13.06 1.01 -5.21
C GLY A 96 14.29 1.11 -6.13
N GLY A 97 15.47 1.19 -5.55
CA GLY A 97 16.75 1.32 -6.29
C GLY A 97 17.27 2.74 -6.30
N VAL A 98 17.97 3.15 -7.36
CA VAL A 98 18.74 4.40 -7.41
C VAL A 98 17.86 5.61 -7.76
N GLY A 99 16.84 5.88 -6.95
CA GLY A 99 16.04 7.11 -7.01
C GLY A 99 15.13 7.21 -8.22
N ASP A 100 13.91 7.69 -7.97
CA ASP A 100 12.84 7.84 -8.97
C ASP A 100 12.73 9.28 -9.48
N LYS A 101 13.83 9.84 -9.98
CA LYS A 101 13.86 11.22 -10.53
C LYS A 101 12.98 11.36 -11.77
N THR A 102 12.74 10.28 -12.49
CA THR A 102 11.93 10.28 -13.71
C THR A 102 10.49 10.69 -13.44
N THR A 103 9.94 10.37 -12.28
CA THR A 103 8.58 10.74 -11.88
C THR A 103 8.39 12.25 -11.79
N LEU A 104 9.42 13.00 -11.38
CA LEU A 104 9.37 14.47 -11.31
C LEU A 104 9.17 15.12 -12.68
N VAL A 105 9.64 14.48 -13.74
CA VAL A 105 9.46 14.93 -15.12
C VAL A 105 8.21 14.30 -15.74
N LEU A 106 8.00 13.01 -15.49
CA LEU A 106 6.89 12.25 -16.06
C LEU A 106 5.52 12.77 -15.59
N GLY A 107 5.38 13.10 -14.31
CA GLY A 107 4.12 13.60 -13.77
C GLY A 107 3.57 14.81 -14.50
N PRO A 108 4.29 15.94 -14.54
CA PRO A 108 3.85 17.12 -15.29
C PRO A 108 3.69 16.88 -16.79
N LEU A 109 4.57 16.06 -17.39
CA LEU A 109 4.51 15.74 -18.81
C LEU A 109 3.24 14.95 -19.17
N ALA A 110 2.91 13.93 -18.38
CA ALA A 110 1.68 13.14 -18.56
C ALA A 110 0.42 14.00 -18.31
N ALA A 111 0.46 14.88 -17.32
CA ALA A 111 -0.62 15.83 -17.06
C ALA A 111 -0.84 16.78 -18.26
N ALA A 112 0.23 17.29 -18.86
CA ALA A 112 0.17 18.10 -20.08
C ALA A 112 -0.38 17.32 -21.29
N ALA A 113 -0.14 16.00 -21.32
CA ALA A 113 -0.70 15.08 -22.32
C ALA A 113 -2.15 14.66 -22.06
N GLY A 114 -2.78 15.15 -21.00
CA GLY A 114 -4.19 14.88 -20.68
C GLY A 114 -4.45 13.71 -19.74
N VAL A 115 -3.42 13.20 -19.06
CA VAL A 115 -3.52 12.14 -18.06
C VAL A 115 -3.58 12.77 -16.65
N ALA A 116 -4.31 12.16 -15.73
CA ALA A 116 -4.27 12.54 -14.32
C ALA A 116 -3.24 11.68 -13.57
N MET A 117 -2.29 12.34 -12.91
CA MET A 117 -1.19 11.72 -12.15
C MET A 117 -1.30 12.07 -10.67
N PRO A 118 -2.10 11.33 -9.88
CA PRO A 118 -2.13 11.46 -8.42
C PRO A 118 -0.91 10.72 -7.85
N LEU A 119 0.12 11.44 -7.45
CA LEU A 119 1.38 10.86 -7.02
C LEU A 119 1.55 11.06 -5.50
N MET A 120 1.37 9.97 -4.75
CA MET A 120 1.63 9.94 -3.32
C MET A 120 2.92 9.20 -3.04
N ASN A 121 3.78 9.80 -2.24
CA ASN A 121 5.04 9.20 -1.83
C ASN A 121 5.08 9.08 -0.31
N GLY A 122 5.52 7.93 0.19
CA GLY A 122 5.85 7.74 1.61
C GLY A 122 7.34 8.00 1.87
N ASP A 123 7.69 8.17 3.13
CA ASP A 123 9.07 8.31 3.60
C ASP A 123 9.76 6.95 3.81
N ASP A 124 9.19 5.86 3.30
CA ASP A 124 9.51 4.48 3.66
C ASP A 124 10.85 3.96 3.13
N GLU A 125 11.64 4.77 2.45
CA GLU A 125 12.91 4.32 1.92
C GLU A 125 14.08 4.89 2.74
N GLU A 126 14.49 4.15 3.75
CA GLU A 126 15.59 4.44 4.68
C GLU A 126 16.92 4.88 3.99
N PHE A 127 17.04 4.61 2.69
CA PHE A 127 18.25 4.87 1.89
C PHE A 127 18.03 5.78 0.68
N LEU A 128 16.80 6.19 0.37
CA LEU A 128 16.51 6.96 -0.84
C LEU A 128 15.60 8.15 -0.52
N THR A 129 16.07 9.33 -0.86
CA THR A 129 15.31 10.57 -0.75
C THR A 129 14.02 10.46 -1.59
N SER A 130 12.86 10.64 -0.98
CA SER A 130 11.57 10.61 -1.65
C SER A 130 11.44 11.71 -2.71
N ASN A 131 10.48 11.58 -3.63
CA ASN A 131 10.23 12.65 -4.60
C ASN A 131 9.70 13.92 -3.93
N CYS A 132 8.97 13.77 -2.84
CA CYS A 132 8.46 14.90 -2.05
C CYS A 132 9.60 15.69 -1.39
N GLU A 133 10.60 15.01 -0.82
CA GLU A 133 11.80 15.66 -0.27
C GLU A 133 12.60 16.39 -1.34
N LYS A 134 12.76 15.78 -2.53
CA LYS A 134 13.42 16.44 -3.67
C LYS A 134 12.67 17.69 -4.11
N LEU A 135 11.34 17.64 -4.16
CA LEU A 135 10.50 18.80 -4.48
C LEU A 135 10.54 19.87 -3.39
N ALA A 136 10.62 19.49 -2.12
CA ALA A 136 10.74 20.42 -0.98
C ALA A 136 12.02 21.27 -1.06
N ALA A 137 13.06 20.81 -1.76
CA ALA A 137 14.25 21.60 -2.02
C ALA A 137 14.01 22.77 -3.01
N ILE A 138 12.90 22.76 -3.73
CA ILE A 138 12.53 23.83 -4.66
C ILE A 138 11.71 24.88 -3.90
N PRO A 139 12.13 26.15 -3.86
CA PRO A 139 11.41 27.20 -3.14
C PRO A 139 9.94 27.31 -3.59
N LYS A 140 9.02 27.42 -2.64
CA LYS A 140 7.57 27.57 -2.82
C LYS A 140 6.82 26.32 -3.27
N ILE A 141 7.46 25.16 -3.41
CA ILE A 141 6.75 23.90 -3.56
C ILE A 141 6.41 23.38 -2.17
N ASN A 142 5.14 23.05 -1.96
CA ASN A 142 4.66 22.38 -0.74
C ASN A 142 4.10 21.01 -1.12
N THR A 143 4.66 19.95 -0.55
CA THR A 143 4.22 18.57 -0.71
C THR A 143 3.43 18.05 0.51
N LYS A 144 3.46 18.82 1.61
CA LYS A 144 2.66 18.56 2.81
C LYS A 144 1.30 19.22 2.67
N ILE A 145 0.45 18.61 1.88
CA ILE A 145 -0.91 19.05 1.58
C ILE A 145 -1.88 17.98 2.07
N ASP A 146 -3.07 18.39 2.49
CA ASP A 146 -4.11 17.44 2.87
C ASP A 146 -4.73 16.75 1.62
N LEU A 147 -5.51 15.70 1.86
CA LEU A 147 -6.09 14.90 0.79
C LEU A 147 -7.11 15.67 -0.05
N GLU A 148 -7.80 16.66 0.52
CA GLU A 148 -8.75 17.50 -0.20
C GLU A 148 -8.01 18.41 -1.17
N ASP A 149 -6.98 19.12 -0.72
CA ASP A 149 -6.13 19.98 -1.55
C ASP A 149 -5.41 19.16 -2.63
N PHE A 150 -4.94 17.95 -2.28
CA PHE A 150 -4.34 17.01 -3.23
C PHE A 150 -5.32 16.67 -4.37
N ALA A 151 -6.54 16.28 -4.03
CA ALA A 151 -7.56 15.93 -5.00
C ALA A 151 -7.96 17.15 -5.87
N VAL A 152 -8.10 18.32 -5.26
CA VAL A 152 -8.38 19.59 -5.98
C VAL A 152 -7.27 19.90 -6.97
N GLN A 153 -6.01 19.70 -6.58
CA GLN A 153 -4.87 19.96 -7.48
C GLN A 153 -4.85 18.98 -8.67
N VAL A 154 -5.10 17.68 -8.43
CA VAL A 154 -5.21 16.69 -9.51
C VAL A 154 -6.33 17.06 -10.48
N ARG A 155 -7.51 17.47 -9.98
CA ARG A 155 -8.64 17.90 -10.82
C ARG A 155 -8.27 19.10 -11.68
N LYS A 156 -7.60 20.09 -11.10
CA LYS A 156 -7.31 21.37 -11.74
C LYS A 156 -6.13 21.30 -12.69
N VAL A 157 -5.03 20.70 -12.27
CA VAL A 157 -3.74 20.70 -12.98
C VAL A 157 -3.48 19.38 -13.71
N GLY A 158 -4.02 18.29 -13.22
CA GLY A 158 -3.79 16.94 -13.72
C GLY A 158 -2.60 16.23 -13.05
N CYS A 159 -1.89 16.87 -12.13
CA CYS A 159 -0.79 16.26 -11.41
C CYS A 159 -0.70 16.85 -10.00
N SER A 160 -0.48 16.03 -9.01
CA SER A 160 -0.15 16.46 -7.66
C SER A 160 0.85 15.49 -7.03
N PHE A 161 1.73 16.03 -6.21
CA PHE A 161 2.65 15.27 -5.36
C PHE A 161 2.29 15.54 -3.91
N ALA A 162 2.00 14.50 -3.15
CA ALA A 162 1.75 14.60 -1.72
C ALA A 162 2.61 13.62 -0.94
N ASP A 163 3.03 14.07 0.22
CA ASP A 163 3.68 13.26 1.23
C ASP A 163 2.60 12.51 2.02
N ARG A 164 2.82 11.24 2.34
CA ARG A 164 1.88 10.37 3.07
C ARG A 164 1.79 10.66 4.57
N ASN A 165 2.58 11.58 5.09
CA ASN A 165 2.65 11.89 6.54
C ASN A 165 1.63 12.93 6.97
#